data_9d53625b2fcbe67a8630d0ce239b1a88
#
_entry.id   9d53625b2fcbe67a8630d0ce239b1a88
#
_cell.length_a   1.000
_cell.length_b   1.000
_cell.length_c   1.000
_cell.angle_alpha   90.00
_cell.angle_beta   90.00
_cell.angle_gamma   90.00
#
_symmetry.space_group_name_H-M   'P 1'
#
loop_
_entity.id
_entity.type
_entity.pdbx_description
1 polymer ?
#
loop_
_entity_poly.entity_id
_entity_poly.type
_entity_poly.pdbx_seq_one_letter_code
_entity_poly.pdbx_strand_id
1 'polypeptide(L)'
;LYNNMKLLFLVLLFCTMQTWAQAPKKLALIVAISKYKPGSGWNDLASANDVPLIKEALLKQGFKESDITVMKDAACTKEGILTGIQKYLIDKAAPGDVCVFHFSGHGEQVYDNNGDEDDGYDEALVPYDAPMEYQPGVDRHLRDDDFGMKLQDLRLKLGEGGELIVLVDACHSGSSTRGNKAGMRGTDKKYQPAGYKAPVAKTNKINETLFGLGDRKAGMAKMISFFASSSSELNSQYEKDGVEYGSLSMAFFKILTNATKQMSYQAVFDQIKLEMRRFGLSQHPEAEGEMDKELFGGKMLTRLHYFTAESFENNRINIKTGTVFNVFDGTTVKLYPPDTRDTAGIKPLATGKIIKAGDFSSIVALNEKTDEETVAKAWIFLDEINFGNMQAGIQLLHVNEALQPVLQNIISGIKEVKLVTAMADITVEEKNGDFTFSDSRGEFLKLNTSIDAARLRDTLQY
;
A
#
# COMPACT_ATOMS: atom_id res chain seq x y z
N LEU A 1 6.33 62.95 14.51
CA LEU A 1 7.53 62.08 14.65
C LEU A 1 7.31 60.97 15.67
N TYR A 2 6.67 61.21 16.83
CA TYR A 2 6.47 60.22 17.90
C TYR A 2 5.47 59.10 17.53
N ASN A 3 4.45 59.40 16.74
CA ASN A 3 3.47 58.40 16.28
C ASN A 3 4.02 57.47 15.16
N ASN A 4 4.90 57.98 14.32
CA ASN A 4 5.52 57.15 13.26
C ASN A 4 6.58 56.20 13.82
N MET A 5 7.22 56.53 14.93
CA MET A 5 8.19 55.70 15.62
C MET A 5 7.53 54.51 16.35
N LYS A 6 6.31 54.70 16.92
CA LYS A 6 5.53 53.60 17.51
C LYS A 6 5.00 52.60 16.48
N LEU A 7 4.64 53.10 15.29
CA LEU A 7 4.19 52.26 14.19
C LEU A 7 5.35 51.41 13.60
N LEU A 8 6.55 52.01 13.51
CA LEU A 8 7.77 51.31 13.05
C LEU A 8 8.21 50.22 14.04
N PHE A 9 8.06 50.43 15.35
CA PHE A 9 8.35 49.42 16.37
C PHE A 9 7.33 48.29 16.38
N LEU A 10 6.06 48.54 16.09
CA LEU A 10 5.03 47.52 15.98
C LEU A 10 5.22 46.65 14.73
N VAL A 11 5.64 47.22 13.60
CA VAL A 11 5.94 46.49 12.36
C VAL A 11 7.22 45.67 12.50
N LEU A 12 8.24 46.16 13.22
CA LEU A 12 9.45 45.41 13.52
C LEU A 12 9.21 44.21 14.49
N LEU A 13 8.26 44.33 15.43
CA LEU A 13 7.90 43.25 16.34
C LEU A 13 7.10 42.12 15.63
N PHE A 14 6.33 42.47 14.57
CA PHE A 14 5.59 41.51 13.78
C PHE A 14 6.46 40.75 12.76
N CYS A 15 7.62 41.29 12.37
CA CYS A 15 8.55 40.63 11.44
C CYS A 15 9.48 39.57 12.07
N THR A 16 9.48 39.44 13.42
CA THR A 16 10.44 38.54 14.10
C THR A 16 9.84 37.21 14.59
N MET A 17 8.55 36.95 14.32
CA MET A 17 7.97 35.62 14.53
C MET A 17 7.88 34.80 13.23
N GLN A 18 8.94 34.79 12.44
CA GLN A 18 9.19 33.65 11.59
C GLN A 18 9.65 32.50 12.53
N THR A 19 8.70 31.75 13.04
CA THR A 19 9.01 30.43 13.57
C THR A 19 9.68 29.65 12.43
N TRP A 20 10.99 29.53 12.50
CA TRP A 20 11.69 28.57 11.68
C TRP A 20 11.10 27.22 12.03
N ALA A 21 10.15 26.75 11.23
CA ALA A 21 9.67 25.39 11.35
C ALA A 21 10.93 24.51 11.21
N GLN A 22 11.38 23.96 12.31
CA GLN A 22 12.51 23.02 12.30
C GLN A 22 12.13 21.88 11.35
N ALA A 23 13.01 21.55 10.42
CA ALA A 23 12.77 20.43 9.52
C ALA A 23 12.43 19.18 10.34
N PRO A 24 11.40 18.41 9.94
CA PRO A 24 10.98 17.22 10.66
C PRO A 24 12.14 16.29 10.98
N LYS A 25 12.25 15.84 12.21
CA LYS A 25 13.22 14.83 12.59
C LYS A 25 12.83 13.49 11.97
N LYS A 26 13.83 12.66 11.72
CA LYS A 26 13.65 11.28 11.27
C LYS A 26 14.26 10.35 12.31
N LEU A 27 13.41 9.65 13.05
CA LEU A 27 13.80 8.75 14.14
C LEU A 27 13.60 7.31 13.70
N ALA A 28 14.48 6.40 14.10
CA ALA A 28 14.32 4.99 13.82
C ALA A 28 14.65 4.10 15.02
N LEU A 29 13.86 3.04 15.19
CA LEU A 29 14.13 1.94 16.11
C LEU A 29 14.19 0.64 15.30
N ILE A 30 15.37 0.02 15.31
CA ILE A 30 15.63 -1.27 14.66
C ILE A 30 15.72 -2.33 15.75
N VAL A 31 14.79 -3.30 15.72
CA VAL A 31 14.74 -4.46 16.62
C VAL A 31 15.13 -5.69 15.83
N ALA A 32 16.20 -6.38 16.23
CA ALA A 32 16.70 -7.57 15.55
C ALA A 32 17.02 -8.69 16.55
N ILE A 33 16.31 -9.81 16.44
CA ILE A 33 16.48 -10.96 17.32
C ILE A 33 17.08 -12.11 16.53
N SER A 34 18.39 -12.28 16.68
CA SER A 34 19.14 -13.39 16.08
C SER A 34 19.28 -14.57 17.01
N LYS A 35 19.41 -14.30 18.30
CA LYS A 35 19.56 -15.31 19.34
C LYS A 35 18.36 -15.24 20.25
N TYR A 36 17.70 -16.37 20.42
CA TYR A 36 16.60 -16.53 21.34
C TYR A 36 17.09 -17.11 22.68
N LYS A 37 16.32 -16.90 23.74
CA LYS A 37 16.63 -17.39 25.05
C LYS A 37 16.83 -18.91 25.02
N PRO A 38 17.94 -19.45 25.56
CA PRO A 38 18.13 -20.89 25.65
C PRO A 38 16.94 -21.58 26.33
N GLY A 39 16.42 -22.63 25.68
CA GLY A 39 15.24 -23.36 26.16
C GLY A 39 13.89 -22.75 25.81
N SER A 40 13.84 -21.66 25.03
CA SER A 40 12.59 -21.11 24.50
C SER A 40 11.95 -21.99 23.42
N GLY A 41 12.73 -22.82 22.75
CA GLY A 41 12.28 -23.66 21.63
C GLY A 41 12.48 -23.03 20.24
N TRP A 42 12.78 -21.73 20.18
CA TRP A 42 13.01 -21.02 18.92
C TRP A 42 14.43 -21.28 18.38
N ASN A 43 14.51 -21.41 17.06
CA ASN A 43 15.78 -21.47 16.37
C ASN A 43 16.40 -20.06 16.24
N ASP A 44 17.71 -20.01 16.18
CA ASP A 44 18.43 -18.78 15.86
C ASP A 44 18.18 -18.34 14.42
N LEU A 45 18.22 -17.02 14.18
CA LEU A 45 18.02 -16.37 12.89
C LEU A 45 19.23 -15.50 12.50
N ALA A 46 19.23 -15.08 11.25
CA ALA A 46 20.24 -14.15 10.72
C ALA A 46 19.86 -12.67 10.87
N SER A 47 18.91 -12.33 11.74
CA SER A 47 18.33 -10.97 11.90
C SER A 47 19.39 -9.88 12.19
N ALA A 48 20.53 -10.24 12.82
CA ALA A 48 21.63 -9.30 13.04
C ALA A 48 22.23 -8.76 11.73
N ASN A 49 22.16 -9.53 10.65
CA ASN A 49 22.65 -9.13 9.32
C ASN A 49 21.75 -8.09 8.65
N ASP A 50 20.50 -7.97 9.08
CA ASP A 50 19.55 -6.99 8.56
C ASP A 50 19.83 -5.57 9.07
N VAL A 51 20.42 -5.48 10.27
CA VAL A 51 20.70 -4.20 10.94
C VAL A 51 21.52 -3.25 10.08
N PRO A 52 22.70 -3.64 9.54
CA PRO A 52 23.48 -2.74 8.68
C PRO A 52 22.73 -2.37 7.40
N LEU A 53 21.94 -3.26 6.83
CA LEU A 53 21.16 -3.01 5.61
C LEU A 53 20.12 -1.91 5.84
N ILE A 54 19.28 -2.07 6.86
CA ILE A 54 18.24 -1.10 7.20
C ILE A 54 18.85 0.24 7.59
N LYS A 55 19.92 0.21 8.40
CA LYS A 55 20.61 1.42 8.82
C LYS A 55 21.18 2.20 7.63
N GLU A 56 21.84 1.53 6.68
CA GLU A 56 22.36 2.17 5.47
C GLU A 56 21.22 2.74 4.60
N ALA A 57 20.14 1.99 4.39
CA ALA A 57 18.99 2.45 3.65
C ALA A 57 18.41 3.74 4.27
N LEU A 58 18.23 3.79 5.58
CA LEU A 58 17.72 4.96 6.29
C LEU A 58 18.68 6.16 6.22
N LEU A 59 20.00 5.94 6.35
CA LEU A 59 21.01 6.99 6.19
C LEU A 59 20.95 7.61 4.80
N LYS A 60 20.81 6.81 3.74
CA LYS A 60 20.61 7.29 2.35
C LYS A 60 19.35 8.14 2.19
N GLN A 61 18.31 7.85 2.98
CA GLN A 61 17.06 8.60 3.01
C GLN A 61 17.08 9.81 3.98
N GLY A 62 18.26 10.16 4.51
CA GLY A 62 18.49 11.37 5.29
C GLY A 62 18.16 11.25 6.78
N PHE A 63 18.08 10.03 7.33
CA PHE A 63 18.13 9.82 8.77
C PHE A 63 19.54 10.13 9.27
N LYS A 64 19.63 10.63 10.49
CA LYS A 64 20.95 10.83 11.14
C LYS A 64 21.32 9.59 11.94
N GLU A 65 22.59 9.26 11.94
CA GLU A 65 23.15 8.14 12.73
C GLU A 65 22.72 8.21 14.21
N SER A 66 22.75 9.41 14.81
CA SER A 66 22.35 9.67 16.21
C SER A 66 20.87 9.42 16.50
N ASP A 67 20.04 9.40 15.47
CA ASP A 67 18.59 9.26 15.56
C ASP A 67 18.11 7.85 15.20
N ILE A 68 19.05 6.94 14.93
CA ILE A 68 18.80 5.51 14.69
C ILE A 68 19.23 4.72 15.91
N THR A 69 18.28 4.09 16.59
CA THR A 69 18.56 3.20 17.74
C THR A 69 18.42 1.75 17.31
N VAL A 70 19.33 0.90 17.76
CA VAL A 70 19.33 -0.54 17.50
C VAL A 70 19.19 -1.30 18.82
N MET A 71 18.24 -2.22 18.88
CA MET A 71 18.07 -3.20 19.95
C MET A 71 18.29 -4.61 19.41
N LYS A 72 19.00 -5.44 20.16
CA LYS A 72 19.31 -6.81 19.73
C LYS A 72 19.08 -7.82 20.83
N ASP A 73 18.67 -9.01 20.42
CA ASP A 73 18.63 -10.23 21.23
C ASP A 73 18.02 -10.00 22.63
N ALA A 74 18.78 -10.23 23.69
CA ALA A 74 18.31 -10.18 25.09
C ALA A 74 17.70 -8.83 25.52
N ALA A 75 17.98 -7.74 24.81
CA ALA A 75 17.32 -6.45 25.03
C ALA A 75 15.90 -6.40 24.47
N CYS A 76 15.53 -7.36 23.61
CA CYS A 76 14.27 -7.39 22.87
C CYS A 76 13.25 -8.32 23.55
N THR A 77 13.06 -8.22 24.85
CA THR A 77 11.88 -8.80 25.55
C THR A 77 10.63 -8.01 25.20
N LYS A 78 9.41 -8.50 25.49
CA LYS A 78 8.16 -7.75 25.29
C LYS A 78 8.24 -6.36 25.90
N GLU A 79 8.57 -6.28 27.17
CA GLU A 79 8.73 -5.01 27.91
C GLU A 79 9.88 -4.16 27.34
N GLY A 80 10.98 -4.83 26.90
CA GLY A 80 12.11 -4.15 26.29
C GLY A 80 11.73 -3.45 25.01
N ILE A 81 10.99 -4.11 24.10
CA ILE A 81 10.52 -3.54 22.85
C ILE A 81 9.54 -2.39 23.12
N LEU A 82 8.52 -2.59 23.95
CA LEU A 82 7.54 -1.55 24.29
C LEU A 82 8.20 -0.33 24.94
N THR A 83 9.15 -0.56 25.87
CA THR A 83 9.97 0.51 26.48
C THR A 83 10.87 1.19 25.43
N GLY A 84 11.39 0.43 24.50
CA GLY A 84 12.20 0.96 23.39
C GLY A 84 11.40 1.91 22.50
N ILE A 85 10.18 1.53 22.12
CA ILE A 85 9.26 2.39 21.35
C ILE A 85 8.97 3.67 22.15
N GLN A 86 8.68 3.54 23.47
CA GLN A 86 8.45 4.70 24.31
C GLN A 86 9.65 5.63 24.33
N LYS A 87 10.81 5.13 24.71
CA LYS A 87 12.01 5.92 24.98
C LYS A 87 12.66 6.50 23.73
N TYR A 88 12.70 5.72 22.64
CA TYR A 88 13.50 6.07 21.46
C TYR A 88 12.67 6.68 20.33
N LEU A 89 11.35 6.47 20.32
CA LEU A 89 10.44 7.08 19.38
C LEU A 89 9.52 8.08 20.06
N ILE A 90 8.61 7.66 20.94
CA ILE A 90 7.56 8.53 21.51
C ILE A 90 8.14 9.72 22.28
N ASP A 91 9.08 9.48 23.20
CA ASP A 91 9.65 10.53 24.03
C ASP A 91 10.51 11.55 23.25
N LYS A 92 11.08 11.11 22.10
CA LYS A 92 11.93 11.95 21.25
C LYS A 92 11.19 12.65 20.12
N ALA A 93 10.03 12.13 19.73
CA ALA A 93 9.25 12.64 18.62
C ALA A 93 8.53 13.96 18.97
N ALA A 94 8.36 14.80 17.97
CA ALA A 94 7.51 15.98 17.96
C ALA A 94 6.46 15.88 16.85
N PRO A 95 5.37 16.67 16.91
CA PRO A 95 4.40 16.72 15.81
C PRO A 95 5.07 17.07 14.47
N GLY A 96 4.74 16.31 13.44
CA GLY A 96 5.31 16.44 12.10
C GLY A 96 6.57 15.62 11.84
N ASP A 97 7.14 14.96 12.85
CA ASP A 97 8.31 14.10 12.68
C ASP A 97 7.97 12.79 11.93
N VAL A 98 9.01 12.11 11.44
CA VAL A 98 8.94 10.82 10.76
C VAL A 98 9.59 9.76 11.66
N CYS A 99 8.86 8.70 11.96
CA CYS A 99 9.38 7.57 12.72
C CYS A 99 9.37 6.29 11.88
N VAL A 100 10.43 5.48 12.04
CA VAL A 100 10.53 4.13 11.49
C VAL A 100 10.68 3.14 12.63
N PHE A 101 9.84 2.11 12.62
CA PHE A 101 10.02 0.91 13.44
C PHE A 101 10.33 -0.27 12.52
N HIS A 102 11.40 -0.96 12.76
CA HIS A 102 11.78 -2.18 12.05
C HIS A 102 11.91 -3.32 13.04
N PHE A 103 11.28 -4.45 12.72
CA PHE A 103 11.41 -5.71 13.45
C PHE A 103 11.92 -6.80 12.50
N SER A 104 12.92 -7.52 12.94
CA SER A 104 13.45 -8.72 12.29
C SER A 104 13.59 -9.82 13.31
N GLY A 105 12.79 -10.88 13.17
CA GLY A 105 12.70 -11.96 14.13
C GLY A 105 11.67 -13.02 13.72
N HIS A 106 11.28 -13.86 14.68
CA HIS A 106 10.16 -14.78 14.52
C HIS A 106 8.82 -14.07 14.76
N GLY A 107 7.76 -14.61 14.16
CA GLY A 107 6.38 -14.29 14.47
C GLY A 107 5.55 -15.58 14.54
N GLU A 108 4.44 -15.55 15.23
CA GLU A 108 3.50 -16.67 15.35
C GLU A 108 2.09 -16.21 15.68
N GLN A 109 1.14 -17.12 15.56
CA GLN A 109 -0.22 -16.91 16.05
C GLN A 109 -0.36 -17.37 17.50
N VAL A 110 -0.98 -16.52 18.31
CA VAL A 110 -1.26 -16.74 19.73
C VAL A 110 -2.77 -16.82 19.91
N TYR A 111 -3.28 -17.71 20.78
CA TYR A 111 -4.71 -17.75 21.03
C TYR A 111 -5.25 -16.38 21.43
N ASP A 112 -6.38 -16.02 20.85
CA ASP A 112 -7.10 -14.78 21.17
C ASP A 112 -7.58 -14.84 22.64
N ASN A 113 -7.22 -13.84 23.44
CA ASN A 113 -7.55 -13.76 24.84
C ASN A 113 -8.64 -12.74 25.19
N ASN A 114 -9.05 -11.91 24.23
CA ASN A 114 -10.05 -10.84 24.39
C ASN A 114 -11.31 -11.06 23.54
N GLY A 115 -11.26 -11.93 22.50
CA GLY A 115 -12.40 -12.37 21.70
C GLY A 115 -12.73 -11.43 20.53
N ASP A 116 -11.77 -10.67 20.05
CA ASP A 116 -11.94 -9.73 18.94
C ASP A 116 -11.48 -10.28 17.57
N GLU A 117 -10.75 -11.41 17.55
CA GLU A 117 -10.31 -12.07 16.34
C GLU A 117 -11.33 -13.09 15.81
N ASP A 118 -11.70 -12.95 14.53
CA ASP A 118 -12.70 -13.84 13.91
C ASP A 118 -12.21 -15.30 13.80
N ASP A 119 -10.92 -15.53 13.61
CA ASP A 119 -10.31 -16.87 13.56
C ASP A 119 -9.85 -17.38 14.94
N GLY A 120 -9.93 -16.54 15.97
CA GLY A 120 -9.58 -16.84 17.35
C GLY A 120 -8.08 -16.82 17.64
N TYR A 121 -7.29 -16.11 16.85
CA TYR A 121 -5.86 -15.99 17.05
C TYR A 121 -5.35 -14.58 16.75
N ASP A 122 -4.63 -14.01 17.71
CA ASP A 122 -3.86 -12.79 17.54
C ASP A 122 -2.57 -13.07 16.75
N GLU A 123 -2.16 -12.18 15.86
CA GLU A 123 -0.81 -12.15 15.32
C GLU A 123 0.15 -11.60 16.38
N ALA A 124 1.33 -12.22 16.49
CA ALA A 124 2.30 -11.80 17.48
C ALA A 124 3.73 -11.81 16.94
N LEU A 125 4.48 -10.76 17.28
CA LEU A 125 5.93 -10.78 17.19
C LEU A 125 6.48 -11.61 18.36
N VAL A 126 7.54 -12.37 18.12
CA VAL A 126 8.17 -13.24 19.12
C VAL A 126 9.35 -12.53 19.75
N PRO A 127 9.25 -12.02 21.00
CA PRO A 127 10.37 -11.44 21.73
C PRO A 127 11.41 -12.49 22.12
N TYR A 128 12.61 -12.01 22.51
CA TYR A 128 13.77 -12.83 22.88
C TYR A 128 13.44 -13.98 23.84
N ASP A 129 12.59 -13.75 24.84
CA ASP A 129 12.31 -14.68 25.92
C ASP A 129 10.90 -15.33 25.85
N ALA A 130 10.18 -15.13 24.76
CA ALA A 130 8.90 -15.79 24.52
C ALA A 130 9.11 -17.29 24.28
N PRO A 131 8.35 -18.18 24.94
CA PRO A 131 8.45 -19.60 24.70
C PRO A 131 7.65 -20.01 23.45
N MET A 132 8.15 -20.97 22.66
CA MET A 132 7.45 -21.53 21.50
C MET A 132 6.25 -22.42 21.94
N GLU A 133 6.42 -23.17 23.02
CA GLU A 133 5.36 -24.05 23.53
C GLU A 133 4.58 -23.33 24.63
N TYR A 134 3.26 -23.49 24.60
CA TYR A 134 2.37 -22.84 25.57
C TYR A 134 2.77 -23.16 27.02
N GLN A 135 2.88 -22.11 27.82
CA GLN A 135 3.15 -22.19 29.25
C GLN A 135 2.07 -21.44 30.02
N PRO A 136 1.29 -22.10 30.89
CA PRO A 136 0.25 -21.44 31.67
C PRO A 136 0.77 -20.24 32.46
N GLY A 137 0.10 -19.09 32.31
CA GLY A 137 0.45 -17.85 33.03
C GLY A 137 1.67 -17.11 32.45
N VAL A 138 2.20 -17.55 31.32
CA VAL A 138 3.29 -16.86 30.60
C VAL A 138 2.71 -16.17 29.36
N ASP A 139 2.73 -14.83 29.35
CA ASP A 139 2.33 -13.98 28.23
C ASP A 139 3.49 -13.06 27.86
N ARG A 140 4.43 -13.58 27.04
CA ARG A 140 5.64 -12.86 26.61
C ARG A 140 5.64 -12.54 25.12
N HIS A 141 4.63 -12.96 24.39
CA HIS A 141 4.45 -12.60 22.99
C HIS A 141 4.02 -11.13 22.90
N LEU A 142 4.54 -10.43 21.94
CA LEU A 142 4.10 -9.07 21.61
C LEU A 142 2.94 -9.16 20.63
N ARG A 143 1.73 -9.29 21.19
CA ARG A 143 0.48 -9.35 20.42
C ARG A 143 0.27 -8.07 19.63
N ASP A 144 -0.45 -8.17 18.55
CA ASP A 144 -0.90 -7.05 17.73
C ASP A 144 -1.63 -5.98 18.54
N ASP A 145 -2.48 -6.34 19.50
CA ASP A 145 -3.14 -5.45 20.44
C ASP A 145 -2.17 -4.55 21.22
N ASP A 146 -1.21 -5.16 21.92
CA ASP A 146 -0.22 -4.44 22.72
C ASP A 146 0.68 -3.56 21.83
N PHE A 147 1.08 -4.10 20.69
CA PHE A 147 1.89 -3.41 19.71
C PHE A 147 1.10 -2.28 19.06
N GLY A 148 -0.14 -2.55 18.62
CA GLY A 148 -1.04 -1.60 18.00
C GLY A 148 -1.34 -0.40 18.91
N MET A 149 -1.66 -0.64 20.19
CA MET A 149 -1.84 0.44 21.18
C MET A 149 -0.60 1.33 21.27
N LYS A 150 0.59 0.74 21.30
CA LYS A 150 1.84 1.49 21.38
C LYS A 150 2.14 2.30 20.12
N LEU A 151 1.80 1.76 18.96
CA LEU A 151 1.90 2.50 17.70
C LEU A 151 0.85 3.62 17.60
N GLN A 152 -0.35 3.42 18.16
CA GLN A 152 -1.34 4.50 18.23
C GLN A 152 -0.85 5.68 19.10
N ASP A 153 -0.22 5.40 20.25
CA ASP A 153 0.40 6.44 21.09
C ASP A 153 1.44 7.24 20.30
N LEU A 154 2.29 6.55 19.55
CA LEU A 154 3.31 7.18 18.70
C LEU A 154 2.65 8.02 17.59
N ARG A 155 1.62 7.52 16.93
CA ARG A 155 0.89 8.24 15.86
C ARG A 155 0.20 9.50 16.41
N LEU A 156 -0.38 9.44 17.61
CA LEU A 156 -0.95 10.60 18.31
C LEU A 156 0.15 11.63 18.62
N LYS A 157 1.32 11.18 19.08
CA LYS A 157 2.47 12.04 19.37
C LYS A 157 2.99 12.75 18.12
N LEU A 158 3.03 12.05 17.01
CA LEU A 158 3.46 12.58 15.70
C LEU A 158 2.44 13.55 15.10
N GLY A 159 1.17 13.43 15.46
CA GLY A 159 0.09 14.27 14.94
C GLY A 159 -0.16 14.10 13.46
N GLU A 160 -1.17 14.76 12.91
CA GLU A 160 -1.66 14.60 11.54
C GLU A 160 -0.59 14.86 10.46
N GLY A 161 0.35 15.78 10.75
CA GLY A 161 1.47 16.12 9.85
C GLY A 161 2.65 15.14 9.91
N GLY A 162 2.67 14.22 10.87
CA GLY A 162 3.72 13.24 11.04
C GLY A 162 3.53 11.97 10.23
N GLU A 163 4.49 11.05 10.36
CA GLU A 163 4.48 9.79 9.61
C GLU A 163 5.14 8.67 10.39
N LEU A 164 4.52 7.52 10.39
CA LEU A 164 5.05 6.28 10.95
C LEU A 164 5.19 5.23 9.85
N ILE A 165 6.39 4.68 9.73
CA ILE A 165 6.68 3.55 8.84
C ILE A 165 7.01 2.34 9.72
N VAL A 166 6.34 1.22 9.45
CA VAL A 166 6.53 -0.05 10.15
C VAL A 166 7.01 -1.10 9.15
N LEU A 167 8.15 -1.72 9.43
CA LEU A 167 8.69 -2.84 8.66
C LEU A 167 8.75 -4.07 9.54
N VAL A 168 8.07 -5.14 9.15
CA VAL A 168 8.05 -6.40 9.90
C VAL A 168 8.56 -7.52 9.01
N ASP A 169 9.79 -7.96 9.29
CA ASP A 169 10.43 -9.10 8.65
C ASP A 169 10.33 -10.33 9.56
N ALA A 170 9.09 -10.80 9.69
CA ALA A 170 8.70 -11.97 10.47
C ALA A 170 7.51 -12.66 9.79
N CYS A 171 7.20 -13.91 10.16
CA CYS A 171 5.95 -14.57 9.78
C CYS A 171 4.79 -14.01 10.60
N HIS A 172 3.58 -14.05 10.03
CA HIS A 172 2.34 -13.69 10.70
C HIS A 172 1.37 -14.87 10.81
N SER A 173 1.72 -16.04 10.22
CA SER A 173 0.79 -17.14 10.09
C SER A 173 1.30 -18.45 10.69
N GLY A 174 0.35 -19.21 11.25
CA GLY A 174 0.49 -20.63 11.55
C GLY A 174 0.09 -21.55 10.40
N SER A 175 0.31 -21.17 9.13
CA SER A 175 -0.19 -21.98 8.02
C SER A 175 0.77 -23.09 7.57
N SER A 176 0.23 -24.16 7.30
CA SER A 176 0.37 -25.55 6.91
C SER A 176 1.52 -25.99 6.01
N THR A 177 2.72 -25.47 6.08
CA THR A 177 3.87 -26.16 5.50
C THR A 177 4.64 -26.90 6.60
N ARG A 178 4.47 -28.22 6.64
CA ARG A 178 5.00 -29.09 7.68
C ARG A 178 6.52 -28.97 7.84
N GLY A 179 6.95 -28.55 9.04
CA GLY A 179 8.29 -28.67 9.55
C GLY A 179 9.01 -27.37 9.84
N ASN A 180 9.65 -27.30 11.01
CA ASN A 180 10.66 -26.30 11.35
C ASN A 180 11.85 -26.44 10.37
N LYS A 181 11.81 -25.73 9.26
CA LYS A 181 12.95 -25.67 8.34
C LYS A 181 13.91 -24.58 8.80
N ALA A 182 15.21 -24.85 8.76
CA ALA A 182 16.21 -23.81 8.96
C ALA A 182 15.93 -22.64 8.01
N GLY A 183 16.06 -21.40 8.53
CA GLY A 183 15.81 -20.20 7.75
C GLY A 183 14.37 -19.70 7.69
N MET A 184 13.41 -20.34 8.37
CA MET A 184 12.03 -19.85 8.48
C MET A 184 11.89 -18.90 9.66
N ARG A 185 11.18 -17.79 9.48
CA ARG A 185 10.98 -16.74 10.51
C ARG A 185 9.65 -16.88 11.25
N GLY A 186 9.23 -18.10 11.55
CA GLY A 186 8.01 -18.44 12.27
C GLY A 186 7.82 -19.94 12.39
N THR A 187 6.63 -20.35 12.81
CA THR A 187 6.26 -21.75 13.03
C THR A 187 4.85 -22.02 12.53
N ASP A 188 4.57 -23.27 12.19
CA ASP A 188 3.21 -23.77 11.89
C ASP A 188 2.41 -24.10 13.16
N LYS A 189 3.04 -24.01 14.32
CA LYS A 189 2.39 -24.18 15.61
C LYS A 189 1.72 -22.87 16.04
N LYS A 190 0.69 -23.01 16.83
CA LYS A 190 0.00 -21.88 17.48
C LYS A 190 0.27 -21.92 18.98
N TYR A 191 0.60 -20.78 19.55
CA TYR A 191 0.75 -20.67 21.00
C TYR A 191 -0.61 -20.66 21.68
N GLN A 192 -1.06 -21.81 22.20
CA GLN A 192 -2.39 -21.99 22.75
C GLN A 192 -2.46 -23.04 23.86
N PRO A 193 -3.41 -22.91 24.81
CA PRO A 193 -3.66 -23.95 25.82
C PRO A 193 -4.08 -25.26 25.17
N ALA A 194 -3.76 -26.37 25.82
CA ALA A 194 -4.24 -27.67 25.39
C ALA A 194 -5.79 -27.73 25.37
N GLY A 195 -6.33 -28.12 24.21
CA GLY A 195 -7.78 -28.20 24.02
C GLY A 195 -8.45 -26.87 23.68
N TYR A 196 -7.70 -25.79 23.45
CA TYR A 196 -8.25 -24.53 22.94
C TYR A 196 -9.02 -24.78 21.64
N LYS A 197 -10.21 -24.20 21.56
CA LYS A 197 -11.05 -24.22 20.36
C LYS A 197 -11.29 -22.78 19.95
N ALA A 198 -10.76 -22.41 18.80
CA ALA A 198 -11.08 -21.13 18.20
C ALA A 198 -12.59 -20.97 18.03
N PRO A 199 -13.14 -19.78 18.27
CA PRO A 199 -14.55 -19.49 17.97
C PRO A 199 -14.80 -19.73 16.47
N VAL A 200 -16.04 -20.09 16.12
CA VAL A 200 -16.44 -20.14 14.72
C VAL A 200 -16.61 -18.68 14.27
N ALA A 201 -15.87 -18.28 13.25
CA ALA A 201 -15.93 -16.95 12.67
C ALA A 201 -17.37 -16.47 12.48
N LYS A 202 -17.73 -15.34 13.08
CA LYS A 202 -19.10 -14.83 13.10
C LYS A 202 -19.41 -13.88 11.95
N THR A 203 -18.40 -13.31 11.34
CA THR A 203 -18.56 -12.33 10.24
C THR A 203 -17.35 -12.35 9.32
N ASN A 204 -17.59 -12.13 8.02
CA ASN A 204 -16.53 -11.76 7.09
C ASN A 204 -16.18 -10.28 7.32
N LYS A 205 -15.34 -9.98 8.28
CA LYS A 205 -14.74 -8.65 8.36
C LYS A 205 -13.73 -8.50 7.21
N ILE A 206 -14.13 -7.80 6.17
CA ILE A 206 -13.34 -7.57 4.94
C ILE A 206 -12.13 -6.62 5.18
N ASN A 207 -11.96 -6.07 6.39
CA ASN A 207 -11.01 -5.00 6.70
C ASN A 207 -10.18 -5.24 7.98
N GLU A 208 -9.81 -6.47 8.29
CA GLU A 208 -8.80 -6.69 9.32
C GLU A 208 -7.44 -6.30 8.73
N THR A 209 -6.85 -5.24 9.27
CA THR A 209 -5.46 -4.87 8.97
C THR A 209 -4.56 -5.75 9.81
N LEU A 210 -3.47 -6.26 9.24
CA LEU A 210 -2.41 -6.92 10.00
C LEU A 210 -2.02 -6.03 11.20
N PHE A 211 -2.07 -6.57 12.41
CA PHE A 211 -1.84 -5.85 13.68
C PHE A 211 -2.91 -4.83 14.09
N GLY A 212 -4.21 -5.03 13.80
CA GLY A 212 -5.29 -4.20 14.34
C GLY A 212 -5.16 -2.68 14.08
N LEU A 213 -4.32 -2.29 13.11
CA LEU A 213 -3.88 -0.90 12.89
C LEU A 213 -4.90 -0.02 12.16
N GLY A 214 -6.11 -0.54 11.88
CA GLY A 214 -7.12 0.09 11.02
C GLY A 214 -7.83 1.31 11.58
N ASP A 215 -7.90 1.49 12.89
CA ASP A 215 -8.69 2.55 13.50
C ASP A 215 -7.98 3.92 13.39
N ARG A 216 -8.50 4.75 12.50
CA ARG A 216 -8.06 6.15 12.37
C ARG A 216 -8.80 7.04 13.36
N LYS A 217 -8.18 7.39 14.47
CA LYS A 217 -8.64 8.53 15.26
C LYS A 217 -8.19 9.83 14.57
N ALA A 218 -9.05 10.85 14.60
CA ALA A 218 -8.69 12.17 14.08
C ALA A 218 -7.40 12.70 14.74
N GLY A 219 -6.53 13.36 13.98
CA GLY A 219 -5.29 13.94 14.48
C GLY A 219 -4.09 12.98 14.58
N MET A 220 -4.24 11.71 14.18
CA MET A 220 -3.12 10.76 14.14
C MET A 220 -2.25 10.90 12.89
N ALA A 221 -0.95 10.64 13.04
CA ALA A 221 -0.03 10.50 11.92
C ALA A 221 -0.45 9.40 10.96
N LYS A 222 -0.15 9.60 9.68
CA LYS A 222 -0.27 8.57 8.65
C LYS A 222 0.68 7.41 8.98
N MET A 223 0.25 6.20 8.68
CA MET A 223 1.06 5.01 8.87
C MET A 223 1.15 4.22 7.56
N ILE A 224 2.33 3.70 7.31
CA ILE A 224 2.64 2.80 6.21
C ILE A 224 3.32 1.57 6.80
N SER A 225 2.79 0.39 6.53
CA SER A 225 3.34 -0.86 7.03
C SER A 225 3.75 -1.77 5.89
N PHE A 226 4.89 -2.45 6.03
CA PHE A 226 5.40 -3.44 5.09
C PHE A 226 5.63 -4.75 5.84
N PHE A 227 5.13 -5.83 5.28
CA PHE A 227 5.20 -7.18 5.84
C PHE A 227 5.89 -8.11 4.84
N ALA A 228 6.72 -9.01 5.34
CA ALA A 228 7.51 -9.91 4.50
C ALA A 228 6.69 -11.02 3.83
N SER A 229 5.53 -11.34 4.37
CA SER A 229 4.60 -12.35 3.84
C SER A 229 3.17 -11.99 4.17
N SER A 230 2.22 -12.58 3.45
CA SER A 230 0.80 -12.50 3.80
C SER A 230 0.50 -13.23 5.11
N SER A 231 -0.68 -12.97 5.69
CA SER A 231 -1.15 -13.61 6.92
C SER A 231 -1.27 -15.13 6.83
N SER A 232 -1.28 -15.71 5.62
CA SER A 232 -1.36 -17.16 5.38
C SER A 232 -0.04 -17.81 4.99
N GLU A 233 1.08 -17.09 4.97
CA GLU A 233 2.36 -17.58 4.44
C GLU A 233 3.50 -17.48 5.46
N LEU A 234 4.45 -18.40 5.34
CA LEU A 234 5.69 -18.36 6.11
C LEU A 234 6.72 -17.48 5.42
N ASN A 235 7.41 -16.64 6.19
CA ASN A 235 8.53 -15.83 5.73
C ASN A 235 9.84 -16.64 5.79
N SER A 236 10.58 -16.67 4.69
CA SER A 236 11.88 -17.33 4.58
C SER A 236 13.02 -16.33 4.56
N GLN A 237 14.16 -16.69 5.13
CA GLN A 237 15.41 -15.95 4.94
C GLN A 237 15.86 -16.07 3.48
N TYR A 238 16.56 -15.03 3.02
CA TYR A 238 17.22 -14.99 1.72
C TYR A 238 18.71 -15.16 1.91
N GLU A 239 19.30 -16.10 1.20
CA GLU A 239 20.76 -16.32 1.20
C GLU A 239 21.42 -15.62 0.01
N LYS A 240 22.47 -14.88 0.28
CA LYS A 240 23.32 -14.27 -0.73
C LYS A 240 24.79 -14.47 -0.34
N ASP A 241 25.56 -15.07 -1.22
CA ASP A 241 27.01 -15.30 -1.05
C ASP A 241 27.36 -16.02 0.27
N GLY A 242 26.52 -16.99 0.70
CA GLY A 242 26.67 -17.75 1.94
C GLY A 242 26.27 -16.99 3.22
N VAL A 243 25.63 -15.82 3.08
CA VAL A 243 25.11 -15.01 4.20
C VAL A 243 23.60 -14.93 4.10
N GLU A 244 22.92 -15.28 5.18
CA GLU A 244 21.45 -15.18 5.26
C GLU A 244 21.01 -13.79 5.75
N TYR A 245 19.87 -13.35 5.24
CA TYR A 245 19.23 -12.06 5.55
C TYR A 245 17.70 -12.24 5.63
N GLY A 246 17.03 -11.31 6.26
CA GLY A 246 15.60 -11.14 6.08
C GLY A 246 15.25 -10.74 4.64
N SER A 247 14.28 -11.40 4.09
CA SER A 247 13.90 -11.22 2.68
C SER A 247 13.36 -9.81 2.42
N LEU A 248 12.48 -9.31 3.29
CA LEU A 248 11.96 -7.94 3.22
C LEU A 248 13.07 -6.92 3.49
N SER A 249 13.89 -7.16 4.50
CA SER A 249 15.00 -6.27 4.88
C SER A 249 16.00 -6.09 3.74
N MET A 250 16.37 -7.18 3.06
CA MET A 250 17.24 -7.14 1.89
C MET A 250 16.59 -6.43 0.71
N ALA A 251 15.32 -6.71 0.40
CA ALA A 251 14.60 -6.06 -0.68
C ALA A 251 14.46 -4.55 -0.40
N PHE A 252 14.05 -4.18 0.81
CA PHE A 252 13.93 -2.79 1.25
C PHE A 252 15.27 -2.05 1.10
N PHE A 253 16.36 -2.63 1.56
CA PHE A 253 17.70 -2.07 1.39
C PHE A 253 18.04 -1.79 -0.07
N LYS A 254 17.90 -2.79 -0.94
CA LYS A 254 18.23 -2.66 -2.36
C LYS A 254 17.44 -1.55 -3.05
N ILE A 255 16.17 -1.40 -2.70
CA ILE A 255 15.30 -0.39 -3.31
C ILE A 255 15.57 0.98 -2.71
N LEU A 256 15.60 1.12 -1.39
CA LEU A 256 15.72 2.42 -0.71
C LEU A 256 17.07 3.08 -0.90
N THR A 257 18.15 2.32 -1.07
CA THR A 257 19.47 2.91 -1.36
C THR A 257 19.52 3.64 -2.69
N ASN A 258 18.62 3.32 -3.62
CA ASN A 258 18.51 3.93 -4.95
C ASN A 258 17.25 4.78 -5.14
N ALA A 259 16.34 4.79 -4.15
CA ALA A 259 15.08 5.53 -4.24
C ALA A 259 15.31 7.04 -4.13
N THR A 260 14.60 7.81 -4.96
CA THR A 260 14.51 9.26 -4.81
C THR A 260 13.44 9.62 -3.79
N LYS A 261 13.55 10.79 -3.16
CA LYS A 261 12.56 11.26 -2.17
C LYS A 261 11.16 11.48 -2.76
N GLN A 262 11.07 11.69 -4.07
CA GLN A 262 9.82 11.90 -4.78
C GLN A 262 9.07 10.59 -5.07
N MET A 263 9.72 9.43 -4.93
CA MET A 263 9.02 8.15 -5.12
C MET A 263 7.91 7.98 -4.08
N SER A 264 6.79 7.38 -4.51
CA SER A 264 5.73 6.97 -3.60
C SER A 264 6.09 5.67 -2.88
N TYR A 265 5.48 5.44 -1.70
CA TYR A 265 5.58 4.15 -1.01
C TYR A 265 5.04 3.01 -1.88
N GLN A 266 4.02 3.27 -2.70
CA GLN A 266 3.49 2.28 -3.64
C GLN A 266 4.53 1.86 -4.68
N ALA A 267 5.24 2.82 -5.28
CA ALA A 267 6.29 2.51 -6.26
C ALA A 267 7.45 1.73 -5.62
N VAL A 268 7.81 2.07 -4.38
CA VAL A 268 8.81 1.31 -3.60
C VAL A 268 8.30 -0.10 -3.33
N PHE A 269 7.06 -0.26 -2.91
CA PHE A 269 6.48 -1.58 -2.62
C PHE A 269 6.39 -2.48 -3.86
N ASP A 270 6.00 -1.93 -5.01
CA ASP A 270 5.98 -2.69 -6.26
C ASP A 270 7.38 -3.22 -6.63
N GLN A 271 8.43 -2.41 -6.39
CA GLN A 271 9.80 -2.85 -6.59
C GLN A 271 10.26 -3.87 -5.54
N ILE A 272 9.82 -3.75 -4.28
CA ILE A 272 10.06 -4.75 -3.22
C ILE A 272 9.45 -6.09 -3.63
N LYS A 273 8.20 -6.12 -4.07
CA LYS A 273 7.54 -7.34 -4.58
C LYS A 273 8.34 -8.00 -5.70
N LEU A 274 8.79 -7.18 -6.65
CA LEU A 274 9.60 -7.66 -7.77
C LEU A 274 10.94 -8.26 -7.29
N GLU A 275 11.63 -7.57 -6.36
CA GLU A 275 12.92 -8.01 -5.87
C GLU A 275 12.79 -9.30 -5.04
N MET A 276 11.75 -9.43 -4.21
CA MET A 276 11.51 -10.66 -3.44
C MET A 276 11.17 -11.85 -4.36
N ARG A 277 10.44 -11.63 -5.46
CA ARG A 277 10.26 -12.68 -6.49
C ARG A 277 11.59 -13.11 -7.13
N ARG A 278 12.50 -12.16 -7.39
CA ARG A 278 13.87 -12.46 -7.91
C ARG A 278 14.73 -13.26 -6.94
N PHE A 279 14.44 -13.21 -5.66
CA PHE A 279 15.08 -14.07 -4.66
C PHE A 279 14.65 -15.55 -4.78
N GLY A 280 13.65 -15.86 -5.61
CA GLY A 280 13.11 -17.20 -5.78
C GLY A 280 12.26 -17.66 -4.59
N LEU A 281 11.77 -16.74 -3.78
CA LEU A 281 10.91 -17.02 -2.64
C LEU A 281 9.44 -17.09 -3.08
N SER A 282 8.69 -17.99 -2.45
CA SER A 282 7.26 -18.18 -2.76
C SER A 282 6.31 -17.29 -1.97
N GLN A 283 6.81 -16.58 -0.97
CA GLN A 283 6.02 -15.68 -0.15
C GLN A 283 5.66 -14.38 -0.87
N HIS A 284 4.52 -13.82 -0.50
CA HIS A 284 4.00 -12.57 -1.06
C HIS A 284 4.06 -11.47 0.01
N PRO A 285 4.93 -10.47 -0.15
CA PRO A 285 4.93 -9.33 0.78
C PRO A 285 3.64 -8.56 0.66
N GLU A 286 3.21 -7.97 1.77
CA GLU A 286 2.04 -7.10 1.86
C GLU A 286 2.42 -5.70 2.34
N ALA A 287 1.60 -4.72 2.03
CA ALA A 287 1.75 -3.37 2.53
C ALA A 287 0.39 -2.72 2.75
N GLU A 288 0.31 -1.91 3.78
CA GLU A 288 -0.91 -1.24 4.21
C GLU A 288 -0.66 0.25 4.48
N GLY A 289 -1.72 1.04 4.45
CA GLY A 289 -1.69 2.46 4.81
C GLY A 289 -1.68 3.41 3.63
N GLU A 290 -1.11 4.60 3.83
CA GLU A 290 -1.13 5.70 2.86
C GLU A 290 -0.02 5.53 1.79
N MET A 291 -0.20 4.55 0.93
CA MET A 291 0.81 4.17 -0.08
C MET A 291 1.06 5.25 -1.15
N ASP A 292 0.07 6.15 -1.38
CA ASP A 292 0.18 7.24 -2.33
C ASP A 292 0.81 8.50 -1.72
N LYS A 293 1.84 8.31 -0.92
CA LYS A 293 2.62 9.38 -0.29
C LYS A 293 4.09 9.29 -0.71
N GLU A 294 4.74 10.45 -0.91
CA GLU A 294 6.19 10.51 -1.10
C GLU A 294 6.92 10.03 0.16
N LEU A 295 8.10 9.48 -0.03
CA LEU A 295 8.87 8.85 1.04
C LEU A 295 9.23 9.82 2.18
N PHE A 296 9.09 9.34 3.41
CA PHE A 296 9.63 9.92 4.65
C PHE A 296 9.29 11.41 4.88
N GLY A 297 8.01 11.70 4.96
CA GLY A 297 7.50 13.04 5.27
C GLY A 297 7.18 13.88 4.04
N GLY A 298 7.11 13.25 2.86
CA GLY A 298 6.67 13.89 1.63
C GLY A 298 5.16 14.14 1.60
N LYS A 299 4.68 14.66 0.48
CA LYS A 299 3.26 15.02 0.28
C LYS A 299 2.45 13.84 -0.28
N MET A 300 1.14 13.92 -0.10
CA MET A 300 0.20 13.03 -0.79
C MET A 300 0.23 13.28 -2.29
N LEU A 301 0.10 12.21 -3.05
CA LEU A 301 0.16 12.21 -4.51
C LEU A 301 -1.19 11.76 -5.08
N THR A 302 -1.57 12.35 -6.20
CA THR A 302 -2.63 11.81 -7.03
C THR A 302 -2.02 10.81 -7.98
N ARG A 303 -2.61 9.62 -8.06
CA ARG A 303 -2.13 8.54 -8.91
C ARG A 303 -3.22 8.09 -9.87
N LEU A 304 -2.85 7.88 -11.13
CA LEU A 304 -3.68 7.20 -12.10
C LEU A 304 -3.75 5.70 -11.75
N HIS A 305 -4.87 5.08 -12.04
CA HIS A 305 -5.01 3.62 -11.87
C HIS A 305 -4.10 2.89 -12.84
N TYR A 306 -3.31 1.96 -12.36
CA TYR A 306 -2.36 1.17 -13.14
C TYR A 306 -2.36 -0.29 -12.70
N PHE A 307 -1.74 -1.14 -13.51
CA PHE A 307 -1.48 -2.55 -13.24
C PHE A 307 0.01 -2.83 -13.32
N THR A 308 0.45 -3.95 -12.71
CA THR A 308 1.81 -4.48 -12.83
C THR A 308 1.78 -5.82 -13.54
N ALA A 309 2.90 -6.18 -14.17
CA ALA A 309 3.06 -7.49 -14.78
C ALA A 309 3.16 -8.60 -13.71
N GLU A 310 2.31 -9.62 -13.81
CA GLU A 310 2.42 -10.84 -12.99
C GLU A 310 3.42 -11.82 -13.60
N SER A 311 3.43 -11.94 -14.92
CA SER A 311 4.39 -12.73 -15.67
C SER A 311 4.63 -12.12 -17.05
N PHE A 312 5.78 -12.43 -17.63
CA PHE A 312 6.14 -12.03 -18.99
C PHE A 312 6.80 -13.19 -19.72
N GLU A 313 6.23 -13.57 -20.85
CA GLU A 313 6.74 -14.63 -21.70
C GLU A 313 6.35 -14.38 -23.16
N ASN A 314 7.28 -14.61 -24.10
CA ASN A 314 7.02 -14.49 -25.54
C ASN A 314 6.40 -13.14 -25.95
N ASN A 315 6.88 -12.04 -25.37
CA ASN A 315 6.38 -10.68 -25.57
C ASN A 315 4.91 -10.48 -25.17
N ARG A 316 4.43 -11.29 -24.21
CA ARG A 316 3.10 -11.22 -23.63
C ARG A 316 3.19 -11.03 -22.13
N ILE A 317 2.30 -10.21 -21.60
CA ILE A 317 2.19 -9.90 -20.17
C ILE A 317 0.88 -10.48 -19.64
N ASN A 318 0.94 -11.14 -18.48
CA ASN A 318 -0.24 -11.42 -17.67
C ASN A 318 -0.44 -10.29 -16.67
N ILE A 319 -1.67 -9.78 -16.57
CA ILE A 319 -2.07 -8.75 -15.58
C ILE A 319 -3.28 -9.23 -14.77
N LYS A 320 -3.34 -8.87 -13.48
CA LYS A 320 -4.45 -9.21 -12.58
C LYS A 320 -5.61 -8.22 -12.72
N THR A 321 -6.24 -8.22 -13.89
CA THR A 321 -7.48 -7.48 -14.14
C THR A 321 -8.20 -8.13 -15.31
N GLY A 322 -9.52 -8.00 -15.38
CA GLY A 322 -10.33 -8.63 -16.42
C GLY A 322 -11.71 -8.01 -16.55
N THR A 323 -12.66 -8.78 -17.08
CA THR A 323 -13.98 -8.30 -17.42
C THR A 323 -14.76 -7.74 -16.23
N VAL A 324 -14.52 -8.24 -15.00
CA VAL A 324 -15.11 -7.71 -13.76
C VAL A 324 -14.66 -6.26 -13.48
N PHE A 325 -13.52 -5.86 -14.03
CA PHE A 325 -12.95 -4.50 -13.90
C PHE A 325 -13.03 -3.71 -15.21
N ASN A 326 -13.98 -4.04 -16.08
CA ASN A 326 -14.20 -3.41 -17.38
C ASN A 326 -13.00 -3.49 -18.33
N VAL A 327 -12.24 -4.57 -18.25
CA VAL A 327 -11.12 -4.85 -19.15
C VAL A 327 -11.51 -5.94 -20.13
N PHE A 328 -11.51 -5.64 -21.42
CA PHE A 328 -12.02 -6.52 -22.48
C PHE A 328 -10.99 -6.77 -23.57
N ASP A 329 -11.22 -7.83 -24.37
CA ASP A 329 -10.43 -8.11 -25.55
C ASP A 329 -10.35 -6.90 -26.47
N GLY A 330 -9.16 -6.57 -26.91
CA GLY A 330 -8.97 -5.44 -27.82
C GLY A 330 -8.69 -4.10 -27.13
N THR A 331 -8.85 -3.99 -25.82
CA THR A 331 -8.42 -2.82 -25.03
C THR A 331 -6.94 -2.58 -25.23
N THR A 332 -6.55 -1.34 -25.53
CA THR A 332 -5.13 -0.97 -25.67
C THR A 332 -4.51 -0.59 -24.34
N VAL A 333 -3.22 -0.81 -24.21
CA VAL A 333 -2.46 -0.47 -23.00
C VAL A 333 -1.17 0.24 -23.36
N LYS A 334 -0.70 1.07 -22.43
CA LYS A 334 0.59 1.75 -22.48
C LYS A 334 1.40 1.46 -21.22
N LEU A 335 2.67 1.14 -21.40
CA LEU A 335 3.61 0.88 -20.32
C LEU A 335 4.43 2.14 -20.07
N TYR A 336 4.54 2.53 -18.80
CA TYR A 336 5.34 3.69 -18.41
C TYR A 336 6.32 3.33 -17.28
N PRO A 337 7.33 4.17 -17.02
CA PRO A 337 8.19 3.99 -15.84
C PRO A 337 7.38 3.93 -14.54
N PRO A 338 7.88 3.22 -13.51
CA PRO A 338 7.25 3.22 -12.21
C PRO A 338 7.12 4.65 -11.66
N ASP A 339 6.06 4.89 -10.87
CA ASP A 339 5.72 6.20 -10.30
C ASP A 339 5.31 7.28 -11.33
N THR A 340 4.88 6.87 -12.53
CA THR A 340 4.28 7.79 -13.51
C THR A 340 2.92 8.26 -13.00
N ARG A 341 2.78 9.57 -12.79
CA ARG A 341 1.60 10.23 -12.20
C ARG A 341 0.73 10.94 -13.23
N ASP A 342 1.33 11.28 -14.36
CA ASP A 342 0.68 11.89 -15.52
C ASP A 342 1.34 11.32 -16.76
N THR A 343 0.51 10.89 -17.70
CA THR A 343 1.00 10.32 -18.98
C THR A 343 1.11 11.36 -20.09
N ALA A 344 0.61 12.59 -19.86
CA ALA A 344 0.63 13.66 -20.86
C ALA A 344 2.07 14.04 -21.24
N GLY A 345 2.39 13.93 -22.52
CA GLY A 345 3.72 14.27 -23.06
C GLY A 345 4.84 13.29 -22.72
N ILE A 346 4.56 12.21 -22.00
CA ILE A 346 5.53 11.15 -21.70
C ILE A 346 5.43 10.06 -22.77
N LYS A 347 6.56 9.74 -23.40
CA LYS A 347 6.60 8.61 -24.34
C LYS A 347 6.52 7.30 -23.55
N PRO A 348 5.57 6.38 -23.89
CA PRO A 348 5.51 5.07 -23.24
C PRO A 348 6.78 4.25 -23.55
N LEU A 349 7.12 3.36 -22.61
CA LEU A 349 8.20 2.37 -22.76
C LEU A 349 7.83 1.34 -23.82
N ALA A 350 6.55 0.93 -23.85
CA ALA A 350 5.97 0.04 -24.84
C ALA A 350 4.47 0.27 -24.90
N THR A 351 3.84 -0.22 -25.97
CA THR A 351 2.39 -0.26 -26.14
C THR A 351 1.94 -1.70 -26.36
N GLY A 352 0.66 -1.98 -26.13
CA GLY A 352 0.14 -3.31 -26.31
C GLY A 352 -1.38 -3.35 -26.41
N LYS A 353 -1.89 -4.57 -26.61
CA LYS A 353 -3.32 -4.83 -26.70
C LYS A 353 -3.69 -6.06 -25.91
N ILE A 354 -4.79 -6.02 -25.23
CA ILE A 354 -5.37 -7.19 -24.56
C ILE A 354 -5.89 -8.13 -25.64
N ILE A 355 -5.28 -9.31 -25.72
CA ILE A 355 -5.64 -10.35 -26.69
C ILE A 355 -6.57 -11.41 -26.10
N LYS A 356 -6.65 -11.48 -24.77
CA LYS A 356 -7.56 -12.36 -24.05
C LYS A 356 -7.82 -11.77 -22.66
N ALA A 357 -9.07 -11.42 -22.39
CA ALA A 357 -9.57 -11.04 -21.08
C ALA A 357 -10.36 -12.22 -20.48
N GLY A 358 -9.97 -12.64 -19.28
CA GLY A 358 -10.76 -13.49 -18.39
C GLY A 358 -11.45 -12.62 -17.35
N ASP A 359 -12.12 -13.23 -16.37
CA ASP A 359 -12.87 -12.49 -15.35
C ASP A 359 -11.97 -11.63 -14.47
N PHE A 360 -10.81 -12.17 -14.04
CA PHE A 360 -9.89 -11.54 -13.09
C PHE A 360 -8.45 -11.40 -13.61
N SER A 361 -8.18 -11.86 -14.81
CA SER A 361 -6.84 -11.77 -15.41
C SER A 361 -6.94 -11.57 -16.92
N SER A 362 -5.93 -10.91 -17.49
CA SER A 362 -5.88 -10.65 -18.92
C SER A 362 -4.47 -10.86 -19.47
N ILE A 363 -4.41 -11.21 -20.75
CA ILE A 363 -3.16 -11.36 -21.50
C ILE A 363 -3.01 -10.17 -22.44
N VAL A 364 -1.95 -9.42 -22.27
CA VAL A 364 -1.53 -8.30 -23.15
C VAL A 364 -0.47 -8.79 -24.12
N ALA A 365 -0.64 -8.59 -25.40
CA ALA A 365 0.43 -8.71 -26.40
C ALA A 365 1.07 -7.34 -26.61
N LEU A 366 2.39 -7.24 -26.47
CA LEU A 366 3.13 -6.01 -26.75
C LEU A 366 3.37 -5.84 -28.24
N ASN A 367 3.29 -4.60 -28.71
CA ASN A 367 3.56 -4.23 -30.09
C ASN A 367 5.07 -4.19 -30.36
N GLU A 368 5.85 -3.70 -29.40
CA GLU A 368 7.30 -3.61 -29.47
C GLU A 368 7.95 -4.78 -28.74
N LYS A 369 9.10 -5.25 -29.25
CA LYS A 369 9.92 -6.22 -28.52
C LYS A 369 10.52 -5.54 -27.30
N THR A 370 10.18 -6.03 -26.13
CA THR A 370 10.56 -5.44 -24.85
C THR A 370 11.28 -6.48 -24.01
N ASP A 371 12.23 -6.06 -23.20
CA ASP A 371 12.93 -6.93 -22.26
C ASP A 371 12.11 -7.15 -20.97
N GLU A 372 12.37 -8.27 -20.32
CA GLU A 372 11.66 -8.68 -19.10
C GLU A 372 11.85 -7.67 -17.94
N GLU A 373 13.04 -7.08 -17.81
CA GLU A 373 13.33 -6.15 -16.74
C GLU A 373 12.52 -4.86 -16.87
N THR A 374 12.41 -4.34 -18.08
CA THR A 374 11.57 -3.17 -18.38
C THR A 374 10.10 -3.46 -18.07
N VAL A 375 9.58 -4.60 -18.53
CA VAL A 375 8.18 -5.01 -18.27
C VAL A 375 7.91 -5.19 -16.79
N ALA A 376 8.80 -5.86 -16.07
CA ALA A 376 8.62 -6.16 -14.66
C ALA A 376 8.55 -4.92 -13.76
N LYS A 377 9.21 -3.83 -14.15
CA LYS A 377 9.20 -2.55 -13.44
C LYS A 377 8.11 -1.60 -13.91
N ALA A 378 7.59 -1.78 -15.12
CA ALA A 378 6.66 -0.84 -15.73
C ALA A 378 5.30 -0.81 -14.99
N TRP A 379 4.71 0.39 -14.99
CA TRP A 379 3.29 0.57 -14.70
C TRP A 379 2.50 0.53 -16.01
N ILE A 380 1.44 -0.27 -16.02
CA ILE A 380 0.60 -0.55 -17.19
C ILE A 380 -0.71 0.20 -17.03
N PHE A 381 -1.00 1.11 -17.94
CA PHE A 381 -2.22 1.90 -17.96
C PHE A 381 -3.11 1.43 -19.12
N LEU A 382 -4.43 1.37 -18.88
CA LEU A 382 -5.39 1.24 -19.95
C LEU A 382 -5.41 2.56 -20.75
N ASP A 383 -5.44 2.45 -22.08
CA ASP A 383 -5.45 3.60 -22.99
C ASP A 383 -6.84 3.76 -23.62
N GLU A 384 -7.23 2.85 -24.49
CA GLU A 384 -8.56 2.84 -25.09
C GLU A 384 -9.27 1.54 -24.73
N ILE A 385 -10.38 1.66 -23.98
CA ILE A 385 -11.18 0.50 -23.58
C ILE A 385 -12.02 0.06 -24.78
N ASN A 386 -11.92 -1.22 -25.14
CA ASN A 386 -12.73 -1.81 -26.19
C ASN A 386 -13.92 -2.56 -25.59
N PHE A 387 -15.09 -1.97 -25.61
CA PHE A 387 -16.31 -2.61 -25.13
C PHE A 387 -16.90 -3.66 -26.11
N GLY A 388 -16.17 -3.97 -27.18
CA GLY A 388 -16.58 -4.97 -28.17
C GLY A 388 -17.85 -4.55 -28.92
N ASN A 389 -18.87 -5.39 -28.85
CA ASN A 389 -20.18 -5.14 -29.43
C ASN A 389 -21.22 -4.66 -28.40
N MET A 390 -20.80 -4.39 -27.15
CA MET A 390 -21.70 -3.80 -26.16
C MET A 390 -22.04 -2.38 -26.56
N GLN A 391 -23.33 -2.08 -26.59
CA GLN A 391 -23.82 -0.75 -26.86
C GLN A 391 -24.90 -0.39 -25.84
N ALA A 392 -24.71 0.72 -25.15
CA ALA A 392 -25.74 1.27 -24.30
C ALA A 392 -26.86 1.89 -25.15
N GLY A 393 -28.10 1.57 -24.84
CA GLY A 393 -29.26 2.17 -25.48
C GLY A 393 -29.52 3.56 -24.91
N ILE A 394 -29.48 4.59 -25.76
CA ILE A 394 -29.83 5.97 -25.40
C ILE A 394 -31.17 6.33 -25.99
N GLN A 395 -32.08 6.83 -25.16
CA GLN A 395 -33.39 7.39 -25.62
C GLN A 395 -33.38 8.89 -25.38
N LEU A 396 -33.75 9.63 -26.42
CA LEU A 396 -34.01 11.08 -26.33
C LEU A 396 -35.45 11.32 -25.95
N LEU A 397 -35.69 11.96 -24.81
CA LEU A 397 -37.02 12.33 -24.32
C LEU A 397 -37.11 13.86 -24.19
N HIS A 398 -38.20 14.46 -24.71
CA HIS A 398 -38.49 15.90 -24.57
C HIS A 398 -37.32 16.83 -24.97
N VAL A 399 -36.54 16.44 -25.99
CA VAL A 399 -35.46 17.26 -26.55
C VAL A 399 -36.06 18.16 -27.64
N ASN A 400 -35.64 19.42 -27.63
CA ASN A 400 -36.06 20.42 -28.65
C ASN A 400 -35.75 19.91 -30.05
N GLU A 401 -36.72 20.12 -30.99
CA GLU A 401 -36.58 19.67 -32.38
C GLU A 401 -35.34 20.17 -33.09
N ALA A 402 -34.81 21.35 -32.74
CA ALA A 402 -33.59 21.90 -33.30
C ALA A 402 -32.31 21.20 -32.77
N LEU A 403 -32.33 20.68 -31.55
CA LEU A 403 -31.20 20.02 -30.91
C LEU A 403 -31.17 18.51 -31.11
N GLN A 404 -32.35 17.92 -31.39
CA GLN A 404 -32.47 16.47 -31.56
C GLN A 404 -31.56 15.92 -32.70
N PRO A 405 -31.49 16.53 -33.92
CA PRO A 405 -30.61 16.03 -34.97
C PRO A 405 -29.11 16.13 -34.59
N VAL A 406 -28.73 17.15 -33.81
CA VAL A 406 -27.36 17.33 -33.35
C VAL A 406 -26.97 16.20 -32.40
N LEU A 407 -27.80 15.90 -31.39
CA LEU A 407 -27.60 14.79 -30.48
C LEU A 407 -27.58 13.44 -31.20
N GLN A 408 -28.50 13.22 -32.12
CA GLN A 408 -28.57 11.99 -32.92
C GLN A 408 -27.31 11.77 -33.74
N ASN A 409 -26.79 12.81 -34.35
CA ASN A 409 -25.53 12.74 -35.13
C ASN A 409 -24.32 12.42 -34.22
N ILE A 410 -24.24 13.05 -33.03
CA ILE A 410 -23.18 12.81 -32.09
C ILE A 410 -23.22 11.36 -31.57
N ILE A 411 -24.40 10.92 -31.08
CA ILE A 411 -24.61 9.57 -30.55
C ILE A 411 -24.32 8.51 -31.62
N SER A 412 -24.79 8.72 -32.85
CA SER A 412 -24.53 7.78 -33.96
C SER A 412 -23.08 7.70 -34.39
N GLY A 413 -22.26 8.67 -33.98
CA GLY A 413 -20.79 8.66 -34.19
C GLY A 413 -19.99 7.96 -33.09
N ILE A 414 -20.67 7.51 -32.03
CA ILE A 414 -20.05 6.80 -30.91
C ILE A 414 -20.38 5.30 -31.02
N LYS A 415 -19.38 4.47 -31.12
CA LYS A 415 -19.52 3.03 -31.35
C LYS A 415 -20.23 2.30 -30.22
N GLU A 416 -20.00 2.76 -29.01
CA GLU A 416 -20.41 2.13 -27.75
C GLU A 416 -21.85 2.44 -27.34
N VAL A 417 -22.53 3.31 -28.10
CA VAL A 417 -23.94 3.67 -27.84
C VAL A 417 -24.79 3.54 -29.07
N LYS A 418 -26.11 3.38 -28.87
CA LYS A 418 -27.11 3.37 -29.96
C LYS A 418 -28.38 4.09 -29.52
N LEU A 419 -29.01 4.75 -30.44
CA LEU A 419 -30.34 5.31 -30.22
C LEU A 419 -31.39 4.20 -30.15
N VAL A 420 -32.24 4.27 -29.14
CA VAL A 420 -33.38 3.37 -28.94
C VAL A 420 -34.66 4.17 -28.68
N THR A 421 -35.79 3.56 -28.96
CA THR A 421 -37.12 4.18 -28.73
C THR A 421 -37.78 3.66 -27.45
N ALA A 422 -37.25 2.58 -26.87
CA ALA A 422 -37.75 1.97 -25.64
C ALA A 422 -36.63 1.14 -24.99
N MET A 423 -36.80 0.81 -23.71
CA MET A 423 -35.82 0.02 -22.92
C MET A 423 -34.42 0.60 -23.02
N ALA A 424 -34.32 1.90 -22.82
CA ALA A 424 -33.02 2.59 -22.81
C ALA A 424 -32.27 2.33 -21.50
N ASP A 425 -30.95 2.19 -21.62
CA ASP A 425 -30.05 2.18 -20.48
C ASP A 425 -29.88 3.61 -19.93
N ILE A 426 -29.90 4.60 -20.82
CA ILE A 426 -29.77 6.03 -20.51
C ILE A 426 -30.87 6.80 -21.21
N THR A 427 -31.52 7.70 -20.47
CA THR A 427 -32.44 8.70 -21.04
C THR A 427 -31.80 10.08 -21.03
N VAL A 428 -32.01 10.84 -22.11
CA VAL A 428 -31.53 12.22 -22.23
C VAL A 428 -32.74 13.11 -22.40
N GLU A 429 -32.94 14.05 -21.50
CA GLU A 429 -33.99 15.06 -21.52
C GLU A 429 -33.40 16.47 -21.55
N GLU A 430 -34.07 17.39 -22.25
CA GLU A 430 -33.74 18.81 -22.14
C GLU A 430 -34.64 19.47 -21.07
N LYS A 431 -33.98 20.01 -20.04
CA LYS A 431 -34.65 20.70 -18.94
C LYS A 431 -33.92 22.02 -18.62
N ASN A 432 -34.64 23.12 -18.67
CA ASN A 432 -34.14 24.46 -18.28
C ASN A 432 -32.84 24.88 -19.00
N GLY A 433 -32.62 24.47 -20.24
CA GLY A 433 -31.41 24.78 -21.02
C GLY A 433 -30.24 23.86 -20.78
N ASP A 434 -30.49 22.74 -20.08
CA ASP A 434 -29.50 21.68 -19.87
C ASP A 434 -29.99 20.33 -20.42
N PHE A 435 -29.07 19.54 -20.95
CA PHE A 435 -29.27 18.11 -21.18
C PHE A 435 -29.10 17.36 -19.87
N THR A 436 -30.11 16.66 -19.44
CA THR A 436 -30.09 15.82 -18.24
C THR A 436 -30.02 14.37 -18.65
N PHE A 437 -29.00 13.66 -18.20
CA PHE A 437 -28.76 12.23 -18.42
C PHE A 437 -29.17 11.46 -17.18
N SER A 438 -30.00 10.44 -17.36
CA SER A 438 -30.52 9.61 -16.27
C SER A 438 -30.44 8.13 -16.62
N ASP A 439 -30.13 7.28 -15.63
CA ASP A 439 -30.24 5.82 -15.70
C ASP A 439 -31.32 5.30 -14.73
N SER A 440 -31.39 3.99 -14.52
CA SER A 440 -32.31 3.36 -13.57
C SER A 440 -32.16 3.81 -12.12
N ARG A 441 -31.05 4.47 -11.77
CA ARG A 441 -30.72 4.98 -10.41
C ARG A 441 -31.06 6.46 -10.26
N GLY A 442 -31.27 7.17 -11.36
CA GLY A 442 -31.61 8.60 -11.38
C GLY A 442 -30.72 9.45 -12.28
N GLU A 443 -30.79 10.77 -12.08
CA GLU A 443 -29.93 11.72 -12.80
C GLU A 443 -28.47 11.56 -12.36
N PHE A 444 -27.54 11.46 -13.32
CA PHE A 444 -26.11 11.34 -13.04
C PHE A 444 -25.23 12.39 -13.75
N LEU A 445 -25.77 13.08 -14.79
CA LEU A 445 -25.01 14.08 -15.54
C LEU A 445 -25.92 15.19 -16.03
N LYS A 446 -25.47 16.44 -15.97
CA LYS A 446 -26.10 17.62 -16.59
C LYS A 446 -25.07 18.37 -17.43
N LEU A 447 -25.44 18.68 -18.66
CA LEU A 447 -24.62 19.45 -19.59
C LEU A 447 -25.45 20.59 -20.17
N ASN A 448 -24.88 21.81 -20.21
CA ASN A 448 -25.59 22.94 -20.85
C ASN A 448 -25.79 22.69 -22.33
N THR A 449 -26.96 23.05 -22.85
CA THR A 449 -27.31 22.85 -24.28
C THR A 449 -26.44 23.63 -25.25
N SER A 450 -25.68 24.63 -24.77
CA SER A 450 -24.68 25.38 -25.55
C SER A 450 -23.33 24.70 -25.64
N ILE A 451 -23.16 23.50 -25.06
CA ILE A 451 -21.92 22.72 -25.16
C ILE A 451 -21.59 22.41 -26.63
N ASP A 452 -20.33 22.57 -27.01
CA ASP A 452 -19.95 22.21 -28.39
C ASP A 452 -19.97 20.68 -28.61
N ALA A 453 -20.18 20.31 -29.87
CA ALA A 453 -20.36 18.90 -30.24
C ALA A 453 -19.14 18.01 -29.91
N ALA A 454 -17.92 18.56 -29.98
CA ALA A 454 -16.71 17.79 -29.67
C ALA A 454 -16.64 17.45 -28.17
N ARG A 455 -16.88 18.44 -27.32
CA ARG A 455 -16.89 18.29 -25.87
C ARG A 455 -18.04 17.39 -25.38
N LEU A 456 -19.21 17.48 -26.02
CA LEU A 456 -20.32 16.58 -25.72
C LEU A 456 -19.99 15.13 -26.09
N ARG A 457 -19.35 14.93 -27.26
CA ARG A 457 -18.86 13.62 -27.69
C ARG A 457 -17.87 13.04 -26.71
N ASP A 458 -16.85 13.82 -26.32
CA ASP A 458 -15.84 13.39 -25.36
C ASP A 458 -16.48 13.00 -24.02
N THR A 459 -17.48 13.76 -23.55
CA THR A 459 -18.17 13.45 -22.29
C THR A 459 -19.04 12.18 -22.37
N LEU A 460 -19.57 11.84 -23.55
CA LEU A 460 -20.37 10.62 -23.74
C LEU A 460 -19.55 9.36 -23.99
N GLN A 461 -18.25 9.50 -24.27
CA GLN A 461 -17.31 8.39 -24.45
C GLN A 461 -16.67 7.91 -23.15
N TYR A 462 -16.73 8.68 -22.06
CA TYR A 462 -16.21 8.39 -20.74
C TYR A 462 -17.34 8.23 -19.70
#